data_db6e1a8788c9713e13889ebe0ba820b8
#
_entry.id   db6e1a8788c9713e13889ebe0ba820b8
#
_cell.length_a   1.000
_cell.length_b   1.000
_cell.length_c   1.000
_cell.angle_alpha   90.00
_cell.angle_beta   90.00
_cell.angle_gamma   90.00
#
_symmetry.space_group_name_H-M   'P 1'
#
loop_
_entity.id
_entity.type
_entity.pdbx_description
1 polymer ?
#
loop_
_entity_poly.entity_id
_entity_poly.type
_entity_poly.pdbx_seq_one_letter_code
_entity_poly.pdbx_strand_id
1 'polypeptide(L)'
;MPDPDGADLQGIERRMYFLTPSPTAGHGQMKSPGPRLAALPGSRPERLSDPRVLREALEATAGAIVNGAEWLASCASVPADVFAAWNGGRLAHVPAGVNWQIVRAIKPLGLDAVVRMCASKHHLGPVLLTMRDGVVEFLVAPGTVDGWDLPGTTVDSLSRTLYCPHPHVVPLRAVEGRTWLVPPDGTGGLTDGDLLYEALAAARAAAAVVGATW
;
A
#
# COMPACT_ATOMS: atom_id res chain seq x y z
N MET A 1 19.49 -46.91 30.44
CA MET A 1 20.79 -47.21 29.82
C MET A 1 20.73 -46.93 28.36
N PRO A 2 21.73 -46.26 27.75
CA PRO A 2 22.29 -44.99 28.17
C PRO A 2 22.00 -43.90 27.09
N ASP A 3 22.08 -42.69 27.53
CA ASP A 3 22.29 -41.49 26.77
C ASP A 3 23.68 -41.52 26.09
N PRO A 4 23.84 -41.01 24.90
CA PRO A 4 25.07 -40.30 24.65
C PRO A 4 24.87 -38.91 23.97
N ASP A 5 25.49 -37.96 24.62
CA ASP A 5 26.41 -36.94 24.12
C ASP A 5 25.83 -35.91 23.14
N GLY A 6 25.77 -34.69 23.47
CA GLY A 6 26.88 -33.86 23.95
C GLY A 6 27.78 -33.45 22.78
N ALA A 7 27.34 -32.48 21.97
CA ALA A 7 28.17 -31.77 20.99
C ALA A 7 27.81 -30.28 21.00
N ASP A 8 28.50 -29.59 21.83
CA ASP A 8 29.56 -28.61 21.54
C ASP A 8 29.15 -27.43 20.67
N LEU A 9 28.61 -26.40 21.35
CA LEU A 9 28.40 -25.05 20.82
C LEU A 9 29.57 -24.14 21.22
N GLN A 10 30.75 -24.38 20.65
CA GLN A 10 31.88 -23.43 20.76
C GLN A 10 32.65 -23.38 19.42
N GLY A 11 32.58 -22.27 18.71
CA GLY A 11 33.61 -21.98 17.73
C GLY A 11 33.19 -21.40 16.42
N ILE A 12 32.43 -20.30 16.36
CA ILE A 12 32.51 -19.37 15.20
C ILE A 12 32.48 -17.95 15.75
N GLU A 13 33.52 -17.57 16.45
CA GLU A 13 33.91 -16.17 16.60
C GLU A 13 35.14 -15.89 15.72
N ARG A 14 35.12 -14.70 15.11
CA ARG A 14 36.25 -13.98 14.50
C ARG A 14 36.61 -14.33 13.06
N ARG A 15 36.19 -13.44 12.16
CA ARG A 15 37.09 -12.71 11.23
C ARG A 15 36.43 -11.42 10.74
N MET A 16 36.54 -10.37 11.51
CA MET A 16 36.51 -9.01 11.00
C MET A 16 37.85 -8.70 10.34
N TYR A 17 37.87 -8.56 9.03
CA TYR A 17 39.00 -7.97 8.33
C TYR A 17 38.75 -6.46 8.14
N PHE A 18 39.42 -5.68 8.97
CA PHE A 18 39.66 -4.28 8.70
C PHE A 18 40.64 -4.15 7.52
N LEU A 19 40.18 -3.61 6.41
CA LEU A 19 41.04 -3.11 5.35
C LEU A 19 41.09 -1.57 5.48
N THR A 20 42.19 -1.07 6.00
CA THR A 20 42.57 0.32 5.94
C THR A 20 43.22 0.61 4.58
N PRO A 21 42.82 1.64 3.82
CA PRO A 21 43.62 2.11 2.71
C PRO A 21 44.61 3.18 3.16
N SER A 22 45.89 2.99 2.85
CA SER A 22 46.97 3.99 2.94
C SER A 22 46.80 5.08 1.88
N PRO A 23 47.25 6.31 2.18
CA PRO A 23 47.20 7.42 1.23
C PRO A 23 48.43 7.44 0.34
N THR A 24 48.23 7.52 -0.97
CA THR A 24 49.31 7.92 -1.89
C THR A 24 48.86 9.14 -2.68
N ALA A 25 49.63 10.20 -2.56
CA ALA A 25 49.46 11.45 -3.23
C ALA A 25 49.68 11.35 -4.76
N GLY A 26 48.87 12.08 -5.50
CA GLY A 26 49.02 12.23 -6.94
C GLY A 26 48.27 13.47 -7.43
N HIS A 27 49.00 14.55 -7.67
CA HIS A 27 48.51 15.79 -8.29
C HIS A 27 47.91 15.55 -9.68
N GLY A 28 46.75 16.14 -9.93
CA GLY A 28 46.15 16.17 -11.25
C GLY A 28 44.89 17.02 -11.28
N GLN A 29 45.10 18.34 -11.38
CA GLN A 29 44.07 19.34 -11.52
C GLN A 29 43.45 19.27 -12.92
N MET A 30 42.20 18.77 -13.03
CA MET A 30 41.37 19.00 -14.22
C MET A 30 39.97 19.38 -13.80
N LYS A 31 39.74 20.68 -13.87
CA LYS A 31 38.49 21.37 -13.64
C LYS A 31 37.57 21.12 -14.85
N SER A 32 36.67 20.18 -14.77
CA SER A 32 35.52 20.08 -15.68
C SER A 32 34.30 20.67 -14.99
N PRO A 33 33.58 21.61 -15.58
CA PRO A 33 32.35 22.09 -15.02
C PRO A 33 31.31 20.99 -15.20
N GLY A 34 30.89 20.35 -14.11
CA GLY A 34 29.77 19.44 -14.10
C GLY A 34 28.48 20.10 -14.59
N PRO A 35 27.57 19.35 -15.20
CA PRO A 35 26.33 19.92 -15.71
C PRO A 35 25.57 20.57 -14.55
N ARG A 36 25.33 21.87 -14.67
CA ARG A 36 24.40 22.58 -13.80
C ARG A 36 23.04 21.89 -13.95
N LEU A 37 22.62 21.19 -12.89
CA LEU A 37 21.19 20.84 -12.76
C LEU A 37 20.42 22.16 -12.85
N ALA A 38 19.73 22.37 -13.96
CA ALA A 38 18.77 23.45 -14.09
C ALA A 38 17.71 23.23 -13.00
N ALA A 39 17.63 24.15 -12.08
CA ALA A 39 16.59 24.16 -11.06
C ALA A 39 15.24 24.18 -11.80
N LEU A 40 14.42 23.14 -11.59
CA LEU A 40 13.06 23.12 -12.07
C LEU A 40 12.31 24.31 -11.49
N PRO A 41 11.66 25.15 -12.32
CA PRO A 41 10.92 26.29 -11.81
C PRO A 41 9.67 25.80 -11.10
N GLY A 42 9.54 26.09 -9.82
CA GLY A 42 8.24 26.15 -9.17
C GLY A 42 7.90 25.23 -8.02
N SER A 43 8.86 24.64 -7.33
CA SER A 43 8.58 23.97 -6.05
C SER A 43 9.07 24.82 -4.89
N ARG A 44 8.31 25.86 -4.53
CA ARG A 44 8.54 26.58 -3.28
C ARG A 44 8.00 25.74 -2.10
N PRO A 45 8.84 25.27 -1.18
CA PRO A 45 8.40 24.60 0.05
C PRO A 45 7.65 25.54 1.01
N GLU A 46 7.62 26.83 0.72
CA GLU A 46 6.97 27.88 1.54
C GLU A 46 5.45 27.76 1.63
N ARG A 47 4.77 27.06 0.70
CA ARG A 47 3.30 26.92 0.73
C ARG A 47 2.81 25.99 1.83
N LEU A 48 3.59 25.01 2.25
CA LEU A 48 3.19 24.07 3.32
C LEU A 48 3.33 24.67 4.73
N SER A 49 3.96 25.84 4.85
CA SER A 49 4.16 26.53 6.13
C SER A 49 3.10 27.60 6.39
N ASP A 50 2.17 27.86 5.44
CA ASP A 50 1.08 28.78 5.65
C ASP A 50 0.00 28.10 6.52
N PRO A 51 -0.31 28.65 7.73
CA PRO A 51 -1.31 28.06 8.62
C PRO A 51 -2.71 27.96 8.01
N ARG A 52 -3.03 28.80 7.02
CA ARG A 52 -4.33 28.74 6.32
C ARG A 52 -4.38 27.55 5.40
N VAL A 53 -3.35 27.35 4.58
CA VAL A 53 -3.25 26.19 3.67
C VAL A 53 -3.24 24.88 4.45
N LEU A 54 -2.55 24.85 5.59
CA LEU A 54 -2.54 23.68 6.47
C LEU A 54 -3.93 23.40 7.05
N ARG A 55 -4.65 24.43 7.48
CA ARG A 55 -6.02 24.29 8.02
C ARG A 55 -6.96 23.78 6.94
N GLU A 56 -6.97 24.37 5.76
CA GLU A 56 -7.81 23.93 4.63
C GLU A 56 -7.53 22.48 4.26
N ALA A 57 -6.26 22.08 4.22
CA ALA A 57 -5.89 20.69 3.97
C ALA A 57 -6.38 19.73 5.04
N LEU A 58 -6.32 20.13 6.33
CA LEU A 58 -6.83 19.33 7.44
C LEU A 58 -8.35 19.21 7.41
N GLU A 59 -9.06 20.31 7.14
CA GLU A 59 -10.52 20.31 6.99
C GLU A 59 -10.98 19.46 5.81
N ALA A 60 -10.30 19.57 4.66
CA ALA A 60 -10.57 18.72 3.50
C ALA A 60 -10.34 17.23 3.79
N THR A 61 -9.25 16.90 4.50
CA THR A 61 -8.96 15.52 4.90
C THR A 61 -10.00 14.99 5.88
N ALA A 62 -10.40 15.80 6.88
CA ALA A 62 -11.43 15.42 7.82
C ALA A 62 -12.79 15.21 7.13
N GLY A 63 -13.14 16.09 6.20
CA GLY A 63 -14.35 15.96 5.37
C GLY A 63 -14.33 14.68 4.53
N ALA A 64 -13.24 14.38 3.89
CA ALA A 64 -13.08 13.15 3.10
C ALA A 64 -13.23 11.89 3.95
N ILE A 65 -12.69 11.88 5.18
CA ILE A 65 -12.84 10.74 6.10
C ILE A 65 -14.31 10.54 6.50
N VAL A 66 -15.04 11.60 6.81
CA VAL A 66 -16.47 11.54 7.17
C VAL A 66 -17.28 11.03 5.99
N ASN A 67 -17.11 11.62 4.82
CA ASN A 67 -17.82 11.23 3.61
C ASN A 67 -17.48 9.76 3.21
N GLY A 68 -16.23 9.36 3.38
CA GLY A 68 -15.80 7.99 3.12
C GLY A 68 -16.44 6.98 4.06
N ALA A 69 -16.64 7.33 5.34
CA ALA A 69 -17.33 6.48 6.30
C ALA A 69 -18.82 6.35 5.96
N GLU A 70 -19.48 7.46 5.62
CA GLU A 70 -20.87 7.46 5.19
C GLU A 70 -21.10 6.65 3.90
N TRP A 71 -20.23 6.86 2.90
CA TRP A 71 -20.28 6.10 1.65
C TRP A 71 -20.12 4.59 1.90
N LEU A 72 -19.10 4.20 2.67
CA LEU A 72 -18.85 2.78 2.95
C LEU A 72 -20.00 2.15 3.74
N ALA A 73 -20.54 2.87 4.73
CA ALA A 73 -21.69 2.41 5.50
C ALA A 73 -22.95 2.29 4.64
N SER A 74 -23.18 3.18 3.68
CA SER A 74 -24.32 3.13 2.77
C SER A 74 -24.34 1.87 1.87
N CYS A 75 -23.19 1.23 1.69
CA CYS A 75 -23.07 -0.03 0.95
C CYS A 75 -23.48 -1.26 1.76
N ALA A 76 -23.72 -1.12 3.06
CA ALA A 76 -24.24 -2.18 3.91
C ALA A 76 -25.76 -2.15 3.98
N SER A 77 -26.36 -3.32 4.22
CA SER A 77 -27.81 -3.44 4.39
C SER A 77 -28.34 -2.63 5.58
N VAL A 78 -27.52 -2.52 6.63
CA VAL A 78 -27.84 -1.75 7.85
C VAL A 78 -26.64 -0.84 8.17
N PRO A 79 -26.63 0.40 7.68
CA PRO A 79 -25.52 1.35 7.93
C PRO A 79 -25.21 1.57 9.41
N ALA A 80 -26.21 1.53 10.28
CA ALA A 80 -26.05 1.71 11.72
C ALA A 80 -25.12 0.64 12.34
N ASP A 81 -25.15 -0.59 11.85
CA ASP A 81 -24.29 -1.67 12.35
C ASP A 81 -22.81 -1.43 12.01
N VAL A 82 -22.55 -0.81 10.86
CA VAL A 82 -21.20 -0.41 10.43
C VAL A 82 -20.64 0.61 11.40
N PHE A 83 -21.40 1.68 11.70
CA PHE A 83 -20.99 2.70 12.66
C PHE A 83 -20.86 2.13 14.08
N ALA A 84 -21.76 1.24 14.51
CA ALA A 84 -21.67 0.60 15.81
C ALA A 84 -20.40 -0.26 15.95
N ALA A 85 -20.01 -0.97 14.89
CA ALA A 85 -18.77 -1.74 14.88
C ALA A 85 -17.55 -0.81 15.03
N TRP A 86 -17.47 0.26 14.24
CA TRP A 86 -16.37 1.20 14.29
C TRP A 86 -16.28 1.97 15.63
N ASN A 87 -17.42 2.39 16.19
CA ASN A 87 -17.49 3.04 17.51
C ASN A 87 -17.00 2.09 18.62
N GLY A 88 -17.20 0.78 18.43
CA GLY A 88 -16.65 -0.25 19.30
C GLY A 88 -15.20 -0.64 19.02
N GLY A 89 -14.50 0.08 18.13
CA GLY A 89 -13.11 -0.21 17.75
C GLY A 89 -12.90 -1.52 16.98
N ARG A 90 -13.97 -2.03 16.35
CA ARG A 90 -13.98 -3.30 15.61
C ARG A 90 -14.03 -3.07 14.09
N LEU A 91 -13.74 -4.12 13.34
CA LEU A 91 -13.98 -4.13 11.90
C LEU A 91 -15.49 -4.13 11.60
N ALA A 92 -15.90 -3.35 10.63
CA ALA A 92 -17.25 -3.40 10.09
C ALA A 92 -17.36 -4.45 8.98
N HIS A 93 -18.55 -4.99 8.79
CA HIS A 93 -18.85 -5.97 7.76
C HIS A 93 -19.64 -5.28 6.65
N VAL A 94 -19.04 -5.13 5.47
CA VAL A 94 -19.67 -4.50 4.32
C VAL A 94 -19.70 -5.48 3.16
N PRO A 95 -20.88 -5.77 2.57
CA PRO A 95 -21.00 -6.74 1.49
C PRO A 95 -20.30 -6.24 0.22
N ALA A 96 -19.58 -7.13 -0.45
CA ALA A 96 -19.04 -6.93 -1.78
C ALA A 96 -19.93 -7.54 -2.86
N GLY A 97 -19.70 -7.21 -4.13
CA GLY A 97 -20.37 -7.82 -5.28
C GLY A 97 -21.50 -7.00 -5.91
N VAL A 98 -22.05 -6.01 -5.20
CA VAL A 98 -23.07 -5.10 -5.73
C VAL A 98 -22.47 -3.76 -6.10
N ASN A 99 -21.86 -3.08 -5.14
CA ASN A 99 -21.30 -1.74 -5.34
C ASN A 99 -19.86 -1.78 -5.86
N TRP A 100 -19.12 -2.85 -5.54
CA TRP A 100 -17.76 -3.10 -5.99
C TRP A 100 -17.46 -4.60 -5.99
N GLN A 101 -16.40 -4.96 -6.71
CA GLN A 101 -15.72 -6.25 -6.60
C GLN A 101 -14.38 -6.05 -5.88
N ILE A 102 -13.76 -7.13 -5.42
CA ILE A 102 -12.49 -7.08 -4.71
C ILE A 102 -11.45 -7.87 -5.49
N VAL A 103 -10.38 -7.20 -5.89
CA VAL A 103 -9.16 -7.86 -6.37
C VAL A 103 -8.20 -7.97 -5.21
N ARG A 104 -7.79 -9.19 -4.89
CA ARG A 104 -6.81 -9.51 -3.85
C ARG A 104 -5.48 -9.85 -4.50
N ALA A 105 -4.42 -9.21 -4.06
CA ALA A 105 -3.06 -9.51 -4.49
C ALA A 105 -2.19 -9.85 -3.26
N ILE A 106 -1.24 -10.75 -3.42
CA ILE A 106 -0.21 -10.94 -2.40
C ILE A 106 0.49 -9.61 -2.13
N LYS A 107 0.86 -9.37 -0.87
CA LYS A 107 1.30 -8.06 -0.40
C LYS A 107 2.42 -7.42 -1.24
N PRO A 108 3.51 -8.10 -1.60
CA PRO A 108 4.57 -7.47 -2.40
C PRO A 108 4.07 -7.00 -3.76
N LEU A 109 3.28 -7.84 -4.44
CA LEU A 109 2.70 -7.54 -5.75
C LEU A 109 1.71 -6.36 -5.67
N GLY A 110 0.81 -6.40 -4.67
CA GLY A 110 -0.16 -5.35 -4.48
C GLY A 110 0.46 -4.00 -4.13
N LEU A 111 1.49 -3.96 -3.29
CA LEU A 111 2.18 -2.71 -2.94
C LEU A 111 2.91 -2.10 -4.14
N ASP A 112 3.58 -2.92 -4.98
CA ASP A 112 4.22 -2.42 -6.20
C ASP A 112 3.18 -1.88 -7.20
N ALA A 113 2.02 -2.55 -7.35
CA ALA A 113 0.94 -2.05 -8.18
C ALA A 113 0.41 -0.68 -7.70
N VAL A 114 0.21 -0.48 -6.38
CA VAL A 114 -0.16 0.82 -5.81
C VAL A 114 0.85 1.90 -6.21
N VAL A 115 2.14 1.63 -6.04
CA VAL A 115 3.21 2.58 -6.42
C VAL A 115 3.17 2.92 -7.90
N ARG A 116 2.96 1.93 -8.78
CA ARG A 116 2.87 2.14 -10.24
C ARG A 116 1.68 2.98 -10.63
N MET A 117 0.50 2.69 -10.10
CA MET A 117 -0.71 3.46 -10.38
C MET A 117 -0.56 4.91 -9.91
N CYS A 118 -0.02 5.14 -8.72
CA CYS A 118 0.27 6.49 -8.23
C CYS A 118 1.29 7.22 -9.13
N ALA A 119 2.35 6.55 -9.58
CA ALA A 119 3.36 7.13 -10.46
C ALA A 119 2.78 7.51 -11.83
N SER A 120 1.86 6.70 -12.36
CA SER A 120 1.15 6.96 -13.62
C SER A 120 -0.02 7.94 -13.48
N LYS A 121 -0.31 8.41 -12.26
CA LYS A 121 -1.44 9.30 -11.94
C LYS A 121 -2.81 8.71 -12.32
N HIS A 122 -2.91 7.40 -12.35
CA HIS A 122 -4.20 6.73 -12.50
C HIS A 122 -5.01 6.87 -11.22
N HIS A 123 -6.33 6.97 -11.37
CA HIS A 123 -7.22 6.97 -10.22
C HIS A 123 -7.11 5.64 -9.49
N LEU A 124 -6.87 5.72 -8.19
CA LEU A 124 -6.82 4.58 -7.29
C LEU A 124 -7.94 4.72 -6.27
N GLY A 125 -8.93 3.85 -6.37
CA GLY A 125 -10.01 3.74 -5.41
C GLY A 125 -9.52 3.21 -4.06
N PRO A 126 -10.43 2.85 -3.15
CA PRO A 126 -10.04 2.37 -1.83
C PRO A 126 -9.19 1.09 -1.90
N VAL A 127 -8.09 1.08 -1.13
CA VAL A 127 -7.16 -0.06 -1.04
C VAL A 127 -6.94 -0.43 0.42
N LEU A 128 -7.23 -1.66 0.76
CA LEU A 128 -7.07 -2.20 2.11
C LEU A 128 -5.87 -3.14 2.18
N LEU A 129 -5.09 -3.02 3.24
CA LEU A 129 -4.00 -3.95 3.57
C LEU A 129 -4.42 -4.84 4.72
N THR A 130 -4.39 -6.16 4.50
CA THR A 130 -4.52 -7.18 5.53
C THR A 130 -3.13 -7.72 5.87
N MET A 131 -2.55 -7.22 6.96
CA MET A 131 -1.17 -7.53 7.34
C MET A 131 -0.99 -8.99 7.73
N ARG A 132 -1.96 -9.57 8.44
CA ARG A 132 -1.90 -10.96 8.91
C ARG A 132 -1.82 -11.95 7.75
N ASP A 133 -2.63 -11.72 6.73
CA ASP A 133 -2.73 -12.62 5.56
C ASP A 133 -1.73 -12.24 4.46
N GLY A 134 -1.05 -11.11 4.62
CA GLY A 134 -0.10 -10.61 3.61
C GLY A 134 -0.78 -10.28 2.29
N VAL A 135 -1.97 -9.66 2.33
CA VAL A 135 -2.82 -9.40 1.16
C VAL A 135 -3.16 -7.91 1.07
N VAL A 136 -3.14 -7.39 -0.15
CA VAL A 136 -3.68 -6.08 -0.54
C VAL A 136 -4.99 -6.31 -1.29
N GLU A 137 -6.04 -5.63 -0.88
CA GLU A 137 -7.39 -5.72 -1.41
C GLU A 137 -7.76 -4.40 -2.09
N PHE A 138 -8.02 -4.45 -3.39
CA PHE A 138 -8.43 -3.29 -4.20
C PHE A 138 -9.93 -3.34 -4.42
N LEU A 139 -10.63 -2.23 -4.19
CA LEU A 139 -12.03 -2.09 -4.54
C LEU A 139 -12.11 -1.62 -5.99
N VAL A 140 -12.70 -2.45 -6.85
CA VAL A 140 -12.79 -2.22 -8.29
C VAL A 140 -14.22 -2.11 -8.75
N ALA A 141 -14.45 -1.44 -9.87
CA ALA A 141 -15.78 -1.30 -10.46
C ALA A 141 -16.33 -2.67 -10.87
N PRO A 142 -17.63 -2.94 -10.65
CA PRO A 142 -18.23 -4.20 -11.05
C PRO A 142 -18.14 -4.42 -12.56
N GLY A 143 -17.87 -5.67 -12.98
CA GLY A 143 -17.77 -6.05 -14.40
C GLY A 143 -16.44 -5.70 -15.08
N THR A 144 -15.50 -5.03 -14.39
CA THR A 144 -14.19 -4.69 -14.96
C THR A 144 -13.12 -5.78 -14.74
N VAL A 145 -13.49 -6.86 -14.06
CA VAL A 145 -12.57 -7.98 -13.74
C VAL A 145 -13.03 -9.32 -14.27
N ASP A 146 -13.90 -9.30 -15.29
CA ASP A 146 -14.36 -10.51 -15.95
C ASP A 146 -13.21 -11.18 -16.70
N GLY A 147 -13.04 -12.50 -16.52
CA GLY A 147 -11.91 -13.22 -17.12
C GLY A 147 -10.55 -13.01 -16.45
N TRP A 148 -10.53 -12.45 -15.24
CA TRP A 148 -9.29 -12.19 -14.50
C TRP A 148 -8.53 -13.48 -14.19
N ASP A 149 -7.29 -13.60 -14.69
CA ASP A 149 -6.46 -14.81 -14.61
C ASP A 149 -5.03 -14.56 -14.12
N LEU A 150 -4.73 -13.36 -13.58
CA LEU A 150 -3.37 -12.99 -13.20
C LEU A 150 -2.88 -13.80 -11.99
N PRO A 151 -1.79 -14.60 -12.13
CA PRO A 151 -1.24 -15.36 -11.01
C PRO A 151 -0.75 -14.48 -9.85
N GLY A 152 -1.00 -14.94 -8.62
CA GLY A 152 -0.72 -14.18 -7.39
C GLY A 152 -1.82 -13.21 -7.01
N THR A 153 -2.94 -13.26 -7.74
CA THR A 153 -4.15 -12.48 -7.46
C THR A 153 -5.40 -13.37 -7.48
N THR A 154 -6.46 -12.90 -6.84
CA THR A 154 -7.80 -13.53 -6.90
C THR A 154 -8.86 -12.45 -6.95
N VAL A 155 -9.98 -12.73 -7.60
CA VAL A 155 -11.18 -11.88 -7.62
C VAL A 155 -12.24 -12.46 -6.73
N ASP A 156 -12.73 -11.66 -5.82
CA ASP A 156 -13.90 -11.99 -5.00
C ASP A 156 -15.12 -11.25 -5.57
N SER A 157 -15.91 -11.93 -6.39
CA SER A 157 -16.95 -11.30 -7.19
C SER A 157 -18.36 -11.37 -6.60
N LEU A 158 -18.69 -12.36 -5.79
CA LEU A 158 -20.07 -12.52 -5.28
C LEU A 158 -20.09 -13.02 -3.83
N SER A 159 -20.95 -12.42 -3.02
CA SER A 159 -21.31 -12.89 -1.67
C SER A 159 -20.18 -12.83 -0.61
N ARG A 160 -19.12 -12.09 -0.84
CA ARG A 160 -18.12 -11.86 0.20
C ARG A 160 -18.39 -10.60 1.01
N THR A 161 -17.98 -10.63 2.25
CA THR A 161 -18.00 -9.50 3.17
C THR A 161 -16.61 -8.92 3.28
N LEU A 162 -16.48 -7.64 3.02
CA LEU A 162 -15.27 -6.88 3.34
C LEU A 162 -15.29 -6.56 4.84
N TYR A 163 -14.29 -7.03 5.55
CA TYR A 163 -14.04 -6.64 6.93
C TYR A 163 -13.14 -5.42 6.92
N CYS A 164 -13.67 -4.25 7.23
CA CYS A 164 -12.93 -3.01 7.07
C CYS A 164 -12.93 -2.16 8.34
N PRO A 165 -11.77 -1.54 8.65
CA PRO A 165 -11.70 -0.55 9.71
C PRO A 165 -12.35 0.76 9.25
N HIS A 166 -12.62 1.65 10.20
CA HIS A 166 -13.06 3.01 9.88
C HIS A 166 -12.04 3.70 8.94
N PRO A 167 -12.46 4.55 7.98
CA PRO A 167 -11.58 5.22 7.02
C PRO A 167 -10.40 6.01 7.61
N HIS A 168 -10.48 6.46 8.86
CA HIS A 168 -9.35 7.13 9.52
C HIS A 168 -8.19 6.18 9.91
N VAL A 169 -8.39 4.87 9.81
CA VAL A 169 -7.38 3.87 10.18
C VAL A 169 -6.38 3.69 9.03
N VAL A 170 -5.27 4.38 9.14
CA VAL A 170 -4.15 4.34 8.19
C VAL A 170 -2.99 3.48 8.73
N PRO A 171 -1.95 3.15 7.94
CA PRO A 171 -0.97 2.09 8.22
C PRO A 171 -0.34 2.06 9.62
N LEU A 172 -0.28 3.19 10.34
CA LEU A 172 0.27 3.24 11.70
C LEU A 172 -0.70 2.78 12.80
N ARG A 173 -1.98 2.55 12.45
CA ARG A 173 -3.05 2.21 13.39
C ARG A 173 -3.97 1.13 12.83
N ALA A 174 -3.43 -0.08 12.66
CA ALA A 174 -4.24 -1.19 12.19
C ALA A 174 -5.25 -1.66 13.25
N VAL A 175 -6.46 -1.99 12.82
CA VAL A 175 -7.48 -2.65 13.63
C VAL A 175 -7.54 -4.12 13.19
N GLU A 176 -7.32 -5.04 14.11
CA GLU A 176 -7.28 -6.48 13.85
C GLU A 176 -6.37 -6.86 12.65
N GLY A 177 -5.25 -6.13 12.49
CA GLY A 177 -4.31 -6.34 11.40
C GLY A 177 -4.74 -5.78 10.05
N ARG A 178 -5.79 -4.97 9.98
CA ARG A 178 -6.28 -4.32 8.76
C ARG A 178 -6.14 -2.81 8.83
N THR A 179 -5.76 -2.22 7.71
CA THR A 179 -5.54 -0.77 7.59
C THR A 179 -5.72 -0.32 6.15
N TRP A 180 -6.18 0.91 5.94
CA TRP A 180 -6.28 1.49 4.61
C TRP A 180 -4.90 1.97 4.12
N LEU A 181 -4.51 1.56 2.92
CA LEU A 181 -3.44 2.20 2.15
C LEU A 181 -3.98 3.44 1.42
N VAL A 182 -5.18 3.29 0.85
CA VAL A 182 -5.97 4.37 0.27
C VAL A 182 -7.36 4.28 0.90
N PRO A 183 -7.72 5.19 1.81
CA PRO A 183 -9.05 5.17 2.42
C PRO A 183 -10.12 5.61 1.42
N PRO A 184 -11.37 5.17 1.58
CA PRO A 184 -12.49 5.75 0.84
C PRO A 184 -12.66 7.22 1.21
N ASP A 185 -12.93 8.07 0.21
CA ASP A 185 -13.02 9.52 0.33
C ASP A 185 -14.48 10.05 0.22
N GLY A 186 -15.42 9.14 -0.02
CA GLY A 186 -16.83 9.48 -0.18
C GLY A 186 -17.26 9.82 -1.60
N THR A 187 -16.33 9.92 -2.55
CA THR A 187 -16.68 10.15 -3.96
C THR A 187 -17.30 8.92 -4.63
N GLY A 188 -17.11 7.73 -4.04
CA GLY A 188 -17.50 6.47 -4.64
C GLY A 188 -16.58 6.03 -5.79
N GLY A 189 -15.46 6.72 -5.98
CA GLY A 189 -14.47 6.37 -7.00
C GLY A 189 -13.85 5.02 -6.71
N LEU A 190 -13.89 4.12 -7.70
CA LEU A 190 -13.33 2.78 -7.64
C LEU A 190 -12.12 2.67 -8.57
N THR A 191 -11.24 1.72 -8.29
CA THR A 191 -10.12 1.43 -9.18
C THR A 191 -10.65 0.81 -10.49
N ASP A 192 -10.13 1.28 -11.62
CA ASP A 192 -10.38 0.66 -12.91
C ASP A 192 -9.67 -0.70 -12.99
N GLY A 193 -10.42 -1.75 -13.36
CA GLY A 193 -9.90 -3.12 -13.36
C GLY A 193 -8.82 -3.35 -14.40
N ASP A 194 -8.95 -2.78 -15.61
CA ASP A 194 -7.97 -2.96 -16.69
C ASP A 194 -6.63 -2.29 -16.30
N LEU A 195 -6.68 -1.06 -15.81
CA LEU A 195 -5.50 -0.34 -15.33
C LEU A 195 -4.83 -1.05 -14.15
N LEU A 196 -5.63 -1.63 -13.24
CA LEU A 196 -5.11 -2.42 -12.14
C LEU A 196 -4.44 -3.70 -12.64
N TYR A 197 -5.05 -4.38 -13.62
CA TYR A 197 -4.46 -5.58 -14.24
C TYR A 197 -3.09 -5.27 -14.85
N GLU A 198 -3.00 -4.19 -15.63
CA GLU A 198 -1.74 -3.76 -16.24
C GLU A 198 -0.67 -3.45 -15.17
N ALA A 199 -1.05 -2.73 -14.10
CA ALA A 199 -0.14 -2.39 -13.02
C ALA A 199 0.38 -3.65 -12.29
N LEU A 200 -0.49 -4.60 -11.99
CA LEU A 200 -0.15 -5.87 -11.35
C LEU A 200 0.69 -6.77 -12.28
N ALA A 201 0.36 -6.84 -13.56
CA ALA A 201 1.14 -7.58 -14.55
C ALA A 201 2.56 -7.02 -14.70
N ALA A 202 2.69 -5.69 -14.75
CA ALA A 202 3.99 -5.02 -14.80
C ALA A 202 4.80 -5.24 -13.51
N ALA A 203 4.16 -5.18 -12.34
CA ALA A 203 4.78 -5.47 -11.06
C ALA A 203 5.33 -6.92 -11.03
N ARG A 204 4.54 -7.87 -11.50
CA ARG A 204 4.93 -9.28 -11.57
C ARG A 204 6.10 -9.50 -12.53
N ALA A 205 6.07 -8.87 -13.73
CA ALA A 205 7.16 -8.95 -14.68
C ALA A 205 8.47 -8.39 -14.11
N ALA A 206 8.41 -7.26 -13.40
CA ALA A 206 9.58 -6.69 -12.73
C ALA A 206 10.14 -7.62 -11.65
N ALA A 207 9.30 -8.25 -10.86
CA ALA A 207 9.71 -9.21 -9.84
C ALA A 207 10.43 -10.45 -10.45
N ALA A 208 9.94 -10.96 -11.58
CA ALA A 208 10.55 -12.08 -12.28
C ALA A 208 11.97 -11.74 -12.77
N VAL A 209 12.20 -10.51 -13.21
CA VAL A 209 13.55 -10.04 -13.64
C VAL A 209 14.54 -10.03 -12.47
N VAL A 210 14.09 -9.73 -11.26
CA VAL A 210 14.94 -9.67 -10.06
C VAL A 210 15.10 -11.05 -9.40
N GLY A 211 14.46 -12.10 -9.94
CA GLY A 211 14.51 -13.45 -9.40
C GLY A 211 13.68 -13.61 -8.11
N ALA A 212 12.79 -12.68 -7.82
CA ALA A 212 11.83 -12.81 -6.72
C ALA A 212 10.72 -13.79 -7.14
N THR A 213 10.66 -14.93 -6.49
CA THR A 213 9.52 -15.86 -6.58
C THR A 213 8.57 -15.55 -5.42
N TRP A 214 7.32 -15.28 -5.75
CA TRP A 214 6.22 -15.09 -4.77
C TRP A 214 5.58 -16.42 -4.40
#